data_1275f6792558ece618d862b0a65926fc
#
_entry.id   1275f6792558ece618d862b0a65926fc
#
_cell.length_a   1.000
_cell.length_b   1.000
_cell.length_c   1.000
_cell.angle_alpha   90.00
_cell.angle_beta   90.00
_cell.angle_gamma   90.00
#
_symmetry.space_group_name_H-M   'P 1'
#
loop_
_entity.id
_entity.type
_entity.pdbx_description
1 polymer ?
#
loop_
_entity_poly.entity_id
_entity_poly.type
_entity_poly.pdbx_seq_one_letter_code
_entity_poly.pdbx_strand_id
1 'polypeptide(L)'
;MKAWQFVGTNQPLQLNEVPEPTARPGTVVVDVKAAGVCHSDVSTLTDPNWMFMYPELPRTLGHETAGVISQVGEGMEHWKVGDRVGLAPVMSNGEALGYYSWDGGWAAKLLATDDNLVALPDEVSFELGAMATDAGLTSYHAMMAVGGAQAGMKVGVIGLGGLGYIGARAAVLSGAEVYAADINPAAKALADEIGLTGVADSISAFKDVGLNLIVDYAGFGTTTAEAVEVLAEFGTLVQVGMGRGEATINTTPLIINQLSIKGSKSGTKEDLAGIYELMRSGKLNPPMNLISFDEIPDAVDKLHAGGVVGRFIATM
;
A
#
# COMPACT_ATOMS: atom_id res chain seq x y z
N MET A 1 -4.12 -21.08 17.43
CA MET A 1 -4.46 -20.76 16.01
C MET A 1 -3.21 -20.82 15.14
N LYS A 2 -3.36 -21.12 13.85
CA LYS A 2 -2.25 -21.10 12.89
C LYS A 2 -1.87 -19.65 12.54
N ALA A 3 -0.56 -19.43 12.33
CA ALA A 3 -0.01 -18.16 11.89
C ALA A 3 1.23 -18.37 11.00
N TRP A 4 1.37 -17.59 9.93
CA TRP A 4 2.59 -17.52 9.14
C TRP A 4 3.56 -16.54 9.78
N GLN A 5 4.70 -17.05 10.22
CA GLN A 5 5.68 -16.30 10.98
C GLN A 5 7.00 -16.13 10.25
N PHE A 6 7.52 -14.92 10.32
CA PHE A 6 8.89 -14.57 9.98
C PHE A 6 9.83 -14.99 11.13
N VAL A 7 10.87 -15.72 10.80
CA VAL A 7 11.87 -16.25 11.74
C VAL A 7 13.28 -15.72 11.47
N GLY A 8 13.44 -14.91 10.44
CA GLY A 8 14.71 -14.28 10.06
C GLY A 8 14.84 -14.15 8.54
N THR A 9 15.66 -13.18 8.11
CA THR A 9 15.94 -12.93 6.69
C THR A 9 16.61 -14.13 6.04
N ASN A 10 16.24 -14.42 4.80
CA ASN A 10 16.67 -15.60 4.03
C ASN A 10 16.25 -16.94 4.65
N GLN A 11 15.24 -16.92 5.53
CA GLN A 11 14.58 -18.12 6.04
C GLN A 11 13.17 -18.20 5.47
N PRO A 12 12.64 -19.41 5.16
CA PRO A 12 11.27 -19.55 4.74
C PRO A 12 10.30 -19.15 5.87
N LEU A 13 9.14 -18.63 5.49
CA LEU A 13 8.03 -18.46 6.43
C LEU A 13 7.71 -19.79 7.12
N GLN A 14 7.39 -19.74 8.41
CA GLN A 14 7.00 -20.92 9.19
C GLN A 14 5.53 -20.85 9.57
N LEU A 15 4.81 -21.93 9.31
CA LEU A 15 3.44 -22.11 9.81
C LEU A 15 3.48 -22.68 11.21
N ASN A 16 3.18 -21.85 12.20
CA ASN A 16 3.23 -22.25 13.61
C ASN A 16 1.84 -22.18 14.27
N GLU A 17 1.67 -23.00 15.30
CA GLU A 17 0.53 -22.87 16.23
C GLU A 17 0.90 -21.84 17.28
N VAL A 18 0.10 -20.75 17.37
CA VAL A 18 0.27 -19.67 18.33
C VAL A 18 -0.96 -19.54 19.23
N PRO A 19 -0.82 -19.03 20.46
CA PRO A 19 -2.00 -18.72 21.31
C PRO A 19 -2.95 -17.74 20.60
N GLU A 20 -4.26 -17.93 20.78
CA GLU A 20 -5.21 -16.91 20.34
C GLU A 20 -5.07 -15.65 21.20
N PRO A 21 -5.09 -14.46 20.62
CA PRO A 21 -5.05 -13.22 21.37
C PRO A 21 -6.35 -13.04 22.17
N THR A 22 -6.22 -12.38 23.32
CA THR A 22 -7.36 -11.97 24.15
C THR A 22 -7.34 -10.45 24.28
N ALA A 23 -8.49 -9.81 24.18
CA ALA A 23 -8.60 -8.36 24.35
C ALA A 23 -8.13 -7.93 25.73
N ARG A 24 -7.33 -6.90 25.77
CA ARG A 24 -6.79 -6.23 26.96
C ARG A 24 -7.20 -4.76 26.95
N PRO A 25 -7.05 -4.01 28.05
CA PRO A 25 -7.39 -2.58 28.07
C PRO A 25 -6.76 -1.83 26.90
N GLY A 26 -7.53 -1.03 26.18
CA GLY A 26 -7.12 -0.27 25.01
C GLY A 26 -6.96 -1.08 23.71
N THR A 27 -7.41 -2.36 23.67
CA THR A 27 -7.33 -3.19 22.47
C THR A 27 -8.64 -3.88 22.14
N VAL A 28 -8.78 -4.30 20.88
CA VAL A 28 -9.80 -5.26 20.42
C VAL A 28 -9.11 -6.48 19.84
N VAL A 29 -9.82 -7.61 19.76
CA VAL A 29 -9.46 -8.76 18.92
C VAL A 29 -10.26 -8.68 17.64
N VAL A 30 -9.57 -8.78 16.51
CA VAL A 30 -10.18 -8.84 15.19
C VAL A 30 -10.02 -10.25 14.63
N ASP A 31 -11.15 -10.87 14.25
CA ASP A 31 -11.19 -12.08 13.42
C ASP A 31 -10.85 -11.64 11.99
N VAL A 32 -9.70 -12.05 11.50
CA VAL A 32 -9.24 -11.70 10.16
C VAL A 32 -10.11 -12.39 9.11
N LYS A 33 -10.53 -11.63 8.10
CA LYS A 33 -11.30 -12.15 6.96
C LYS A 33 -10.50 -12.09 5.66
N ALA A 34 -9.62 -11.11 5.55
CA ALA A 34 -8.70 -10.99 4.42
C ALA A 34 -7.39 -10.33 4.84
N ALA A 35 -6.29 -10.75 4.23
CA ALA A 35 -4.98 -10.16 4.41
C ALA A 35 -4.19 -10.09 3.10
N GLY A 36 -3.59 -8.94 2.81
CA GLY A 36 -2.79 -8.72 1.60
C GLY A 36 -1.34 -9.18 1.73
N VAL A 37 -0.66 -9.23 0.58
CA VAL A 37 0.78 -9.52 0.45
C VAL A 37 1.46 -8.37 -0.28
N CYS A 38 2.45 -7.75 0.36
CA CYS A 38 3.15 -6.55 -0.10
C CYS A 38 4.61 -6.84 -0.51
N HIS A 39 5.19 -5.97 -1.35
CA HIS A 39 6.63 -6.02 -1.63
C HIS A 39 7.50 -5.77 -0.39
N SER A 40 6.99 -5.07 0.63
CA SER A 40 7.70 -4.94 1.91
C SER A 40 7.83 -6.26 2.67
N ASP A 41 6.87 -7.20 2.49
CA ASP A 41 7.00 -8.56 3.02
C ASP A 41 8.13 -9.32 2.30
N VAL A 42 8.24 -9.15 0.98
CA VAL A 42 9.37 -9.69 0.19
C VAL A 42 10.69 -9.09 0.69
N SER A 43 10.75 -7.76 0.88
CA SER A 43 11.96 -7.10 1.39
C SER A 43 12.33 -7.60 2.78
N THR A 44 11.37 -7.77 3.68
CA THR A 44 11.57 -8.37 5.01
C THR A 44 12.25 -9.75 4.93
N LEU A 45 11.78 -10.59 4.01
CA LEU A 45 12.27 -11.96 3.85
C LEU A 45 13.63 -12.04 3.17
N THR A 46 14.02 -11.04 2.35
CA THR A 46 15.19 -11.13 1.47
C THR A 46 16.31 -10.13 1.78
N ASP A 47 16.02 -8.99 2.44
CA ASP A 47 16.98 -7.94 2.72
C ASP A 47 17.28 -7.80 4.23
N PRO A 48 18.51 -8.13 4.68
CA PRO A 48 18.89 -8.00 6.09
C PRO A 48 18.75 -6.57 6.66
N ASN A 49 18.75 -5.55 5.82
CA ASN A 49 18.57 -4.17 6.26
C ASN A 49 17.20 -3.89 6.89
N TRP A 50 16.21 -4.78 6.70
CA TRP A 50 14.89 -4.66 7.31
C TRP A 50 14.79 -5.23 8.71
N MET A 51 15.86 -5.94 9.20
CA MET A 51 15.87 -6.59 10.50
C MET A 51 15.70 -5.62 11.70
N PHE A 52 16.00 -4.33 11.52
CA PHE A 52 15.81 -3.34 12.59
C PHE A 52 14.33 -3.19 13.03
N MET A 53 13.38 -3.59 12.18
CA MET A 53 11.96 -3.57 12.50
C MET A 53 11.47 -4.80 13.27
N TYR A 54 12.36 -5.75 13.55
CA TYR A 54 12.02 -7.01 14.21
C TYR A 54 12.91 -7.24 15.45
N PRO A 55 12.65 -6.49 16.54
CA PRO A 55 13.46 -6.63 17.77
C PRO A 55 13.29 -8.01 18.42
N GLU A 56 12.17 -8.70 18.13
CA GLU A 56 11.86 -10.03 18.64
C GLU A 56 11.31 -10.92 17.52
N LEU A 57 11.77 -12.18 17.50
CA LEU A 57 11.32 -13.23 16.57
C LEU A 57 10.85 -14.45 17.37
N PRO A 58 9.92 -15.26 16.83
CA PRO A 58 9.24 -15.09 15.54
C PRO A 58 8.19 -13.98 15.56
N ARG A 59 7.86 -13.42 14.36
CA ARG A 59 6.83 -12.39 14.19
C ARG A 59 5.80 -12.83 13.13
N THR A 60 4.51 -12.76 13.45
CA THR A 60 3.44 -12.96 12.46
C THR A 60 3.38 -11.75 11.54
N LEU A 61 3.57 -11.96 10.23
CA LEU A 61 3.52 -10.88 9.23
C LEU A 61 2.07 -10.55 8.80
N GLY A 62 1.94 -9.70 7.79
CA GLY A 62 0.65 -9.29 7.20
C GLY A 62 0.14 -7.98 7.78
N HIS A 63 0.50 -6.88 7.13
CA HIS A 63 0.11 -5.53 7.55
C HIS A 63 -1.07 -4.96 6.76
N GLU A 64 -1.60 -5.71 5.80
CA GLU A 64 -2.80 -5.36 5.02
C GLU A 64 -3.98 -6.20 5.49
N THR A 65 -4.82 -5.70 6.38
CA THR A 65 -5.80 -6.56 7.06
C THR A 65 -7.16 -5.93 7.17
N ALA A 66 -8.19 -6.73 6.91
CA ALA A 66 -9.59 -6.40 7.23
C ALA A 66 -10.28 -7.59 7.90
N GLY A 67 -11.24 -7.30 8.76
CA GLY A 67 -11.93 -8.34 9.53
C GLY A 67 -13.10 -7.82 10.33
N VAL A 68 -13.47 -8.61 11.34
CA VAL A 68 -14.61 -8.34 12.22
C VAL A 68 -14.14 -8.36 13.67
N ILE A 69 -14.52 -7.37 14.46
CA ILE A 69 -14.21 -7.33 15.89
C ILE A 69 -14.93 -8.49 16.59
N SER A 70 -14.16 -9.33 17.30
CA SER A 70 -14.66 -10.49 18.03
C SER A 70 -14.59 -10.33 19.55
N GLN A 71 -13.71 -9.44 20.06
CA GLN A 71 -13.63 -9.07 21.47
C GLN A 71 -13.30 -7.59 21.61
N VAL A 72 -13.84 -6.95 22.64
CA VAL A 72 -13.61 -5.54 22.97
C VAL A 72 -13.03 -5.45 24.37
N GLY A 73 -11.88 -4.81 24.53
CA GLY A 73 -11.25 -4.54 25.82
C GLY A 73 -11.76 -3.25 26.46
N GLU A 74 -11.45 -3.09 27.73
CA GLU A 74 -11.78 -1.88 28.49
C GLU A 74 -11.21 -0.62 27.82
N GLY A 75 -11.97 0.45 27.74
CA GLY A 75 -11.60 1.72 27.10
C GLY A 75 -11.86 1.77 25.58
N MET A 76 -12.44 0.68 25.02
CA MET A 76 -12.74 0.58 23.57
C MET A 76 -14.26 0.47 23.30
N GLU A 77 -15.10 0.95 24.21
CA GLU A 77 -16.56 0.75 24.17
C GLU A 77 -17.27 1.48 23.03
N HIS A 78 -16.59 2.35 22.29
CA HIS A 78 -17.09 2.94 21.05
C HIS A 78 -17.07 1.95 19.88
N TRP A 79 -16.33 0.83 20.01
CA TRP A 79 -16.38 -0.33 19.12
C TRP A 79 -17.23 -1.44 19.75
N LYS A 80 -17.79 -2.30 18.94
CA LYS A 80 -18.58 -3.47 19.39
C LYS A 80 -18.23 -4.73 18.63
N VAL A 81 -18.48 -5.87 19.23
CA VAL A 81 -18.41 -7.17 18.57
C VAL A 81 -19.35 -7.19 17.36
N GLY A 82 -18.81 -7.62 16.23
CA GLY A 82 -19.50 -7.63 14.94
C GLY A 82 -19.20 -6.44 14.04
N ASP A 83 -18.54 -5.39 14.53
CA ASP A 83 -18.13 -4.27 13.68
C ASP A 83 -17.11 -4.74 12.64
N ARG A 84 -17.35 -4.33 11.39
CA ARG A 84 -16.44 -4.56 10.27
C ARG A 84 -15.36 -3.48 10.26
N VAL A 85 -14.11 -3.88 10.15
CA VAL A 85 -12.97 -2.95 10.23
C VAL A 85 -11.89 -3.29 9.20
N GLY A 86 -11.23 -2.25 8.71
CA GLY A 86 -9.89 -2.35 8.13
C GLY A 86 -8.87 -1.75 9.09
N LEU A 87 -7.64 -2.22 9.01
CA LEU A 87 -6.61 -1.87 9.96
C LEU A 87 -5.50 -1.06 9.28
N ALA A 88 -5.48 0.26 9.49
CA ALA A 88 -4.33 1.09 9.12
C ALA A 88 -3.08 0.52 9.81
N PRO A 89 -2.02 0.18 9.07
CA PRO A 89 -0.93 -0.61 9.65
C PRO A 89 -0.08 0.19 10.64
N VAL A 90 0.12 1.50 10.43
CA VAL A 90 1.04 2.33 11.23
C VAL A 90 0.29 3.03 12.34
N MET A 91 0.82 2.94 13.56
CA MET A 91 0.27 3.56 14.78
C MET A 91 0.89 4.93 15.03
N SER A 92 0.25 5.75 15.86
CA SER A 92 0.69 7.09 16.23
C SER A 92 2.07 7.13 16.91
N ASN A 93 2.47 6.04 17.59
CA ASN A 93 3.79 5.88 18.21
C ASN A 93 4.89 5.41 17.24
N GLY A 94 4.55 5.18 15.96
CA GLY A 94 5.48 4.73 14.92
C GLY A 94 5.64 3.20 14.82
N GLU A 95 5.02 2.42 15.71
CA GLU A 95 4.92 0.97 15.56
C GLU A 95 3.95 0.59 14.42
N ALA A 96 4.00 -0.65 13.97
CA ALA A 96 3.12 -1.12 12.90
C ALA A 96 2.76 -2.60 13.06
N LEU A 97 1.55 -2.95 12.61
CA LEU A 97 1.07 -4.34 12.53
C LEU A 97 1.97 -5.17 11.61
N GLY A 98 2.32 -6.37 12.03
CA GLY A 98 3.26 -7.25 11.32
C GLY A 98 4.73 -6.86 11.47
N TYR A 99 5.04 -5.78 12.22
CA TYR A 99 6.37 -5.26 12.51
C TYR A 99 6.51 -4.91 14.00
N TYR A 100 7.74 -4.63 14.42
CA TYR A 100 8.08 -4.25 15.80
C TYR A 100 7.50 -5.25 16.82
N SER A 101 6.65 -4.79 17.72
CA SER A 101 6.06 -5.59 18.78
C SER A 101 4.67 -6.14 18.48
N TRP A 102 4.12 -5.87 17.28
CA TRP A 102 2.75 -6.22 16.91
C TRP A 102 2.71 -7.32 15.85
N ASP A 103 1.94 -8.37 16.15
CA ASP A 103 1.63 -9.41 15.16
C ASP A 103 0.64 -8.88 14.11
N GLY A 104 0.81 -9.36 12.88
CA GLY A 104 0.00 -8.99 11.73
C GLY A 104 -1.13 -9.97 11.42
N GLY A 105 -1.75 -9.75 10.26
CA GLY A 105 -2.96 -10.44 9.83
C GLY A 105 -2.75 -11.77 9.10
N TRP A 106 -1.52 -12.30 9.00
CA TRP A 106 -1.32 -13.65 8.48
C TRP A 106 -1.57 -14.70 9.57
N ALA A 107 -2.69 -14.55 10.25
CA ALA A 107 -3.26 -15.39 11.29
C ALA A 107 -4.77 -15.23 11.33
N ALA A 108 -5.46 -16.19 11.95
CA ALA A 108 -6.92 -16.13 12.07
C ALA A 108 -7.43 -14.93 12.91
N LYS A 109 -6.61 -14.44 13.85
CA LYS A 109 -6.95 -13.31 14.73
C LYS A 109 -5.72 -12.47 15.04
N LEU A 110 -5.94 -11.19 15.29
CA LEU A 110 -4.91 -10.27 15.78
C LEU A 110 -5.46 -9.28 16.81
N LEU A 111 -4.55 -8.65 17.57
CA LEU A 111 -4.87 -7.50 18.42
C LEU A 111 -4.71 -6.21 17.62
N ALA A 112 -5.65 -5.28 17.83
CA ALA A 112 -5.58 -3.93 17.29
C ALA A 112 -5.93 -2.90 18.36
N THR A 113 -5.43 -1.68 18.17
CA THR A 113 -5.76 -0.50 18.99
C THR A 113 -6.67 0.44 18.22
N ASP A 114 -7.17 1.48 18.87
CA ASP A 114 -7.95 2.51 18.17
C ASP A 114 -7.16 3.22 17.05
N ASP A 115 -5.84 3.32 17.19
CA ASP A 115 -4.97 3.90 16.16
C ASP A 115 -5.06 3.17 14.81
N ASN A 116 -5.34 1.87 14.82
CA ASN A 116 -5.41 1.05 13.62
C ASN A 116 -6.81 1.01 13.00
N LEU A 117 -7.86 1.12 13.83
CA LEU A 117 -9.22 0.75 13.43
C LEU A 117 -9.89 1.84 12.59
N VAL A 118 -10.39 1.45 11.42
CA VAL A 118 -11.25 2.26 10.56
C VAL A 118 -12.46 1.41 10.17
N ALA A 119 -13.66 1.96 10.35
CA ALA A 119 -14.90 1.26 10.00
C ALA A 119 -14.91 0.92 8.50
N LEU A 120 -15.16 -0.35 8.19
CA LEU A 120 -15.26 -0.86 6.82
C LEU A 120 -16.74 -0.84 6.40
N PRO A 121 -17.11 -0.05 5.36
CA PRO A 121 -18.50 -0.01 4.86
C PRO A 121 -19.01 -1.39 4.43
N ASP A 122 -20.30 -1.63 4.60
CA ASP A 122 -20.92 -2.94 4.27
C ASP A 122 -20.81 -3.28 2.78
N GLU A 123 -20.79 -2.27 1.92
CA GLU A 123 -20.68 -2.42 0.46
C GLU A 123 -19.25 -2.77 0.01
N VAL A 124 -18.24 -2.62 0.87
CA VAL A 124 -16.84 -2.96 0.56
C VAL A 124 -16.56 -4.38 1.05
N SER A 125 -16.10 -5.28 0.18
CA SER A 125 -15.71 -6.63 0.60
C SER A 125 -14.50 -6.60 1.53
N PHE A 126 -14.27 -7.67 2.29
CA PHE A 126 -13.10 -7.74 3.17
C PHE A 126 -11.79 -7.77 2.38
N GLU A 127 -11.79 -8.39 1.21
CA GLU A 127 -10.62 -8.47 0.32
C GLU A 127 -10.23 -7.07 -0.17
N LEU A 128 -11.21 -6.31 -0.65
CA LEU A 128 -11.01 -4.94 -1.09
C LEU A 128 -10.64 -4.03 0.10
N GLY A 129 -11.27 -4.27 1.25
CA GLY A 129 -10.98 -3.59 2.51
C GLY A 129 -9.55 -3.83 2.99
N ALA A 130 -9.05 -5.06 2.91
CA ALA A 130 -7.67 -5.40 3.26
C ALA A 130 -6.67 -4.71 2.31
N MET A 131 -6.89 -4.78 0.99
CA MET A 131 -6.06 -4.06 0.01
C MET A 131 -6.00 -2.55 0.30
N ALA A 132 -7.11 -1.97 0.72
CA ALA A 132 -7.20 -0.55 1.02
C ALA A 132 -6.29 -0.13 2.17
N THR A 133 -6.02 -1.00 3.14
CA THR A 133 -5.32 -0.63 4.39
C THR A 133 -3.82 -0.34 4.21
N ASP A 134 -3.18 -0.85 3.14
CA ASP A 134 -1.81 -0.48 2.78
C ASP A 134 -1.72 0.01 1.33
N ALA A 135 -2.02 -0.83 0.33
CA ALA A 135 -1.89 -0.42 -1.07
C ALA A 135 -2.77 0.79 -1.39
N GLY A 136 -4.02 0.81 -0.93
CA GLY A 136 -4.93 1.93 -1.08
C GLY A 136 -4.46 3.16 -0.31
N LEU A 137 -4.20 3.00 0.98
CA LEU A 137 -3.80 4.05 1.90
C LEU A 137 -2.52 4.76 1.44
N THR A 138 -1.47 3.98 1.16
CA THR A 138 -0.17 4.50 0.73
C THR A 138 -0.27 5.23 -0.61
N SER A 139 -1.05 4.68 -1.55
CA SER A 139 -1.23 5.29 -2.87
C SER A 139 -2.01 6.59 -2.81
N TYR A 140 -3.11 6.59 -2.06
CA TYR A 140 -3.98 7.75 -1.91
C TYR A 140 -3.29 8.87 -1.16
N HIS A 141 -2.62 8.56 -0.05
CA HIS A 141 -1.85 9.55 0.72
C HIS A 141 -0.79 10.22 -0.15
N ALA A 142 0.00 9.43 -0.88
CA ALA A 142 1.03 9.96 -1.77
C ALA A 142 0.45 10.86 -2.87
N MET A 143 -0.64 10.45 -3.49
CA MET A 143 -1.26 11.16 -4.61
C MET A 143 -2.01 12.40 -4.15
N MET A 144 -2.88 12.25 -3.13
CA MET A 144 -3.84 13.28 -2.75
C MET A 144 -3.30 14.19 -1.65
N ALA A 145 -2.76 13.62 -0.54
CA ALA A 145 -2.32 14.43 0.59
C ALA A 145 -0.93 15.05 0.37
N VAL A 146 0.06 14.26 -0.05
CA VAL A 146 1.45 14.73 -0.24
C VAL A 146 1.61 15.45 -1.58
N GLY A 147 1.07 14.85 -2.65
CA GLY A 147 1.15 15.36 -4.02
C GLY A 147 0.16 16.48 -4.31
N GLY A 148 -1.00 16.49 -3.65
CA GLY A 148 -2.04 17.49 -3.84
C GLY A 148 -2.75 17.39 -5.20
N ALA A 149 -2.89 16.19 -5.75
CA ALA A 149 -3.55 15.99 -7.04
C ALA A 149 -4.98 16.55 -7.03
N GLN A 150 -5.32 17.34 -8.05
CA GLN A 150 -6.62 18.01 -8.16
C GLN A 150 -7.01 18.26 -9.62
N ALA A 151 -8.25 18.65 -9.82
CA ALA A 151 -8.79 18.93 -11.15
C ALA A 151 -7.94 19.94 -11.93
N GLY A 152 -7.68 19.62 -13.19
CA GLY A 152 -6.90 20.43 -14.12
C GLY A 152 -5.39 20.26 -14.03
N MET A 153 -4.88 19.49 -13.06
CA MET A 153 -3.45 19.12 -13.02
C MET A 153 -3.14 18.04 -14.06
N LYS A 154 -1.92 18.07 -14.59
CA LYS A 154 -1.32 17.01 -15.37
C LYS A 154 -0.42 16.19 -14.47
N VAL A 155 -0.79 14.94 -14.25
CA VAL A 155 -0.16 14.06 -13.25
C VAL A 155 0.52 12.89 -13.95
N GLY A 156 1.77 12.65 -13.62
CA GLY A 156 2.54 11.48 -14.02
C GLY A 156 2.50 10.40 -12.93
N VAL A 157 2.39 9.14 -13.34
CA VAL A 157 2.47 7.97 -12.45
C VAL A 157 3.53 7.03 -12.99
N ILE A 158 4.48 6.64 -12.16
CA ILE A 158 5.50 5.64 -12.53
C ILE A 158 5.25 4.36 -11.76
N GLY A 159 5.02 3.26 -12.51
CA GLY A 159 4.60 1.98 -11.99
C GLY A 159 3.09 1.87 -11.83
N LEU A 160 2.45 0.96 -12.59
CA LEU A 160 1.01 0.64 -12.54
C LEU A 160 0.72 -0.69 -11.82
N GLY A 161 1.59 -1.07 -10.88
CA GLY A 161 1.37 -2.20 -10.00
C GLY A 161 0.24 -1.96 -8.98
N GLY A 162 0.23 -2.73 -7.88
CA GLY A 162 -0.82 -2.65 -6.87
C GLY A 162 -1.06 -1.27 -6.26
N LEU A 163 -0.01 -0.43 -6.14
CA LEU A 163 -0.11 0.95 -5.67
C LEU A 163 -0.51 1.91 -6.80
N GLY A 164 0.25 1.87 -7.89
CA GLY A 164 0.11 2.88 -8.95
C GLY A 164 -1.23 2.85 -9.66
N TYR A 165 -1.86 1.68 -9.82
CA TYR A 165 -3.24 1.59 -10.30
C TYR A 165 -4.19 2.46 -9.43
N ILE A 166 -4.12 2.28 -8.11
CA ILE A 166 -5.00 2.97 -7.16
C ILE A 166 -4.72 4.47 -7.17
N GLY A 167 -3.44 4.86 -7.10
CA GLY A 167 -3.05 6.28 -7.14
C GLY A 167 -3.44 6.98 -8.43
N ALA A 168 -3.22 6.33 -9.59
CA ALA A 168 -3.63 6.83 -10.89
C ALA A 168 -5.15 7.01 -10.99
N ARG A 169 -5.92 5.98 -10.53
CA ARG A 169 -7.39 6.07 -10.53
C ARG A 169 -7.90 7.16 -9.61
N ALA A 170 -7.32 7.33 -8.43
CA ALA A 170 -7.68 8.41 -7.50
C ALA A 170 -7.44 9.79 -8.14
N ALA A 171 -6.31 9.98 -8.83
CA ALA A 171 -6.01 11.21 -9.56
C ALA A 171 -7.01 11.48 -10.70
N VAL A 172 -7.36 10.45 -11.50
CA VAL A 172 -8.40 10.58 -12.53
C VAL A 172 -9.74 11.00 -11.90
N LEU A 173 -10.13 10.36 -10.80
CA LEU A 173 -11.39 10.68 -10.10
C LEU A 173 -11.40 12.08 -9.47
N SER A 174 -10.22 12.66 -9.19
CA SER A 174 -10.09 14.06 -8.75
C SER A 174 -10.23 15.07 -9.91
N GLY A 175 -10.27 14.61 -11.16
CA GLY A 175 -10.37 15.45 -12.36
C GLY A 175 -9.01 15.85 -12.96
N ALA A 176 -7.92 15.16 -12.60
CA ALA A 176 -6.63 15.35 -13.22
C ALA A 176 -6.52 14.63 -14.57
N GLU A 177 -5.67 15.15 -15.47
CA GLU A 177 -5.19 14.44 -16.66
C GLU A 177 -4.02 13.55 -16.26
N VAL A 178 -4.17 12.22 -16.36
CA VAL A 178 -3.18 11.28 -15.83
C VAL A 178 -2.43 10.56 -16.94
N TYR A 179 -1.11 10.60 -16.86
CA TYR A 179 -0.16 9.94 -17.75
C TYR A 179 0.64 8.92 -16.94
N ALA A 180 0.77 7.70 -17.44
CA ALA A 180 1.46 6.66 -16.67
C ALA A 180 2.57 5.98 -17.47
N ALA A 181 3.56 5.49 -16.74
CA ALA A 181 4.64 4.69 -17.28
C ALA A 181 4.76 3.35 -16.55
N ASP A 182 4.82 2.26 -17.30
CA ASP A 182 5.12 0.92 -16.78
C ASP A 182 5.77 0.07 -17.89
N ILE A 183 6.73 -0.77 -17.52
CA ILE A 183 7.38 -1.70 -18.45
C ILE A 183 6.56 -2.97 -18.68
N ASN A 184 5.61 -3.29 -17.79
CA ASN A 184 4.74 -4.46 -17.89
C ASN A 184 3.57 -4.20 -18.87
N PRO A 185 3.51 -4.91 -20.03
CA PRO A 185 2.41 -4.71 -20.98
C PRO A 185 1.02 -5.00 -20.39
N ALA A 186 0.92 -5.96 -19.46
CA ALA A 186 -0.34 -6.30 -18.82
C ALA A 186 -0.83 -5.19 -17.87
N ALA A 187 0.07 -4.49 -17.18
CA ALA A 187 -0.28 -3.30 -16.39
C ALA A 187 -0.72 -2.14 -17.28
N LYS A 188 -0.02 -1.89 -18.39
CA LYS A 188 -0.41 -0.85 -19.37
C LYS A 188 -1.74 -1.12 -20.05
N ALA A 189 -2.14 -2.38 -20.21
CA ALA A 189 -3.45 -2.74 -20.78
C ALA A 189 -4.64 -2.26 -19.93
N LEU A 190 -4.42 -1.89 -18.65
CA LEU A 190 -5.44 -1.32 -17.77
C LEU A 190 -5.68 0.19 -17.98
N ALA A 191 -4.97 0.82 -18.91
CA ALA A 191 -5.00 2.28 -19.12
C ALA A 191 -6.43 2.84 -19.29
N ASP A 192 -7.25 2.20 -20.13
CA ASP A 192 -8.64 2.61 -20.39
C ASP A 192 -9.52 2.43 -19.15
N GLU A 193 -9.35 1.35 -18.40
CA GLU A 193 -10.07 1.07 -17.16
C GLU A 193 -9.74 2.10 -16.07
N ILE A 194 -8.47 2.46 -15.94
CA ILE A 194 -8.01 3.52 -15.02
C ILE A 194 -8.54 4.88 -15.50
N GLY A 195 -8.69 5.08 -16.79
CA GLY A 195 -9.06 6.36 -17.42
C GLY A 195 -7.84 7.25 -17.67
N LEU A 196 -6.70 6.65 -18.06
CA LEU A 196 -5.47 7.39 -18.34
C LEU A 196 -5.59 8.20 -19.63
N THR A 197 -4.98 9.38 -19.65
CA THR A 197 -4.82 10.22 -20.85
C THR A 197 -3.73 9.67 -21.76
N GLY A 198 -2.70 9.04 -21.19
CA GLY A 198 -1.62 8.40 -21.95
C GLY A 198 -0.87 7.36 -21.13
N VAL A 199 -0.30 6.35 -21.81
CA VAL A 199 0.51 5.31 -21.19
C VAL A 199 1.74 5.01 -22.07
N ALA A 200 2.91 4.80 -21.46
CA ALA A 200 4.19 4.53 -22.14
C ALA A 200 5.06 3.56 -21.33
N ASP A 201 6.23 3.20 -21.87
CA ASP A 201 7.24 2.38 -21.17
C ASP A 201 8.06 3.21 -20.16
N SER A 202 8.22 4.52 -20.43
CA SER A 202 8.96 5.46 -19.58
C SER A 202 8.20 6.78 -19.46
N ILE A 203 8.32 7.42 -18.31
CA ILE A 203 7.75 8.74 -18.05
C ILE A 203 8.37 9.82 -18.97
N SER A 204 9.58 9.57 -19.50
CA SER A 204 10.27 10.46 -20.44
C SER A 204 9.51 10.66 -21.75
N ALA A 205 8.58 9.77 -22.10
CA ALA A 205 7.69 9.95 -23.25
C ALA A 205 6.77 11.17 -23.11
N PHE A 206 6.58 11.68 -21.91
CA PHE A 206 5.68 12.78 -21.57
C PHE A 206 6.39 14.10 -21.24
N LYS A 207 7.67 14.25 -21.62
CA LYS A 207 8.50 15.43 -21.31
C LYS A 207 7.90 16.76 -21.80
N ASP A 208 7.13 16.73 -22.90
CA ASP A 208 6.53 17.92 -23.49
C ASP A 208 5.08 18.17 -23.03
N VAL A 209 4.57 17.33 -22.11
CA VAL A 209 3.21 17.41 -21.60
C VAL A 209 3.06 18.53 -20.55
N GLY A 210 4.11 18.81 -19.79
CA GLY A 210 4.09 19.78 -18.69
C GLY A 210 3.45 19.19 -17.41
N LEU A 211 4.00 18.07 -16.93
CA LEU A 211 3.53 17.38 -15.74
C LEU A 211 3.78 18.24 -14.47
N ASN A 212 2.73 18.51 -13.72
CA ASN A 212 2.79 19.31 -12.48
C ASN A 212 3.18 18.45 -11.26
N LEU A 213 2.80 17.19 -11.29
CA LEU A 213 3.04 16.20 -10.25
C LEU A 213 3.48 14.90 -10.89
N ILE A 214 4.49 14.25 -10.35
CA ILE A 214 4.81 12.84 -10.65
C ILE A 214 4.88 12.09 -9.34
N VAL A 215 4.18 10.92 -9.28
CA VAL A 215 4.30 9.99 -8.16
C VAL A 215 5.02 8.73 -8.65
N ASP A 216 6.20 8.46 -8.07
CA ASP A 216 7.02 7.30 -8.40
C ASP A 216 6.73 6.16 -7.40
N TYR A 217 5.85 5.23 -7.82
CA TYR A 217 5.53 4.02 -7.06
C TYR A 217 6.52 2.87 -7.32
N ALA A 218 7.39 3.01 -8.30
CA ALA A 218 8.39 2.00 -8.65
C ALA A 218 9.72 2.21 -7.89
N GLY A 219 10.28 3.41 -7.93
CA GLY A 219 11.43 3.81 -7.13
C GLY A 219 12.73 3.09 -7.47
N PHE A 220 13.04 2.90 -8.77
CA PHE A 220 14.27 2.22 -9.20
C PHE A 220 15.50 3.15 -9.34
N GLY A 221 15.41 4.38 -8.88
CA GLY A 221 16.48 5.37 -9.03
C GLY A 221 16.54 5.98 -10.43
N THR A 222 16.54 5.18 -11.49
CA THR A 222 16.40 5.65 -12.87
C THR A 222 15.05 6.29 -13.12
N THR A 223 13.97 5.71 -12.60
CA THR A 223 12.61 6.26 -12.69
C THR A 223 12.51 7.60 -11.97
N THR A 224 13.12 7.71 -10.79
CA THR A 224 13.22 8.95 -10.01
C THR A 224 14.01 10.03 -10.77
N ALA A 225 15.12 9.65 -11.40
CA ALA A 225 15.94 10.56 -12.22
C ALA A 225 15.15 11.07 -13.45
N GLU A 226 14.48 10.19 -14.18
CA GLU A 226 13.63 10.56 -15.32
C GLU A 226 12.49 11.49 -14.91
N ALA A 227 11.88 11.28 -13.75
CA ALA A 227 10.83 12.15 -13.24
C ALA A 227 11.30 13.59 -13.04
N VAL A 228 12.53 13.79 -12.53
CA VAL A 228 13.13 15.13 -12.36
C VAL A 228 13.33 15.82 -13.71
N GLU A 229 13.68 15.09 -14.76
CA GLU A 229 13.89 15.66 -16.10
C GLU A 229 12.57 16.05 -16.82
N VAL A 230 11.44 15.48 -16.42
CA VAL A 230 10.16 15.58 -17.13
C VAL A 230 9.20 16.60 -16.47
N LEU A 231 9.39 16.87 -15.17
CA LEU A 231 8.53 17.80 -14.43
C LEU A 231 8.56 19.22 -15.03
N ALA A 232 7.38 19.82 -15.08
CA ALA A 232 7.21 21.23 -15.41
C ALA A 232 7.80 22.13 -14.33
N GLU A 233 7.92 23.43 -14.62
CA GLU A 233 8.31 24.45 -13.64
C GLU A 233 7.39 24.40 -12.41
N PHE A 234 7.96 24.47 -11.20
CA PHE A 234 7.32 24.30 -9.89
C PHE A 234 6.69 22.93 -9.64
N GLY A 235 7.02 21.93 -10.47
CA GLY A 235 6.50 20.56 -10.34
C GLY A 235 6.99 19.86 -9.08
N THR A 236 6.22 18.86 -8.67
CA THR A 236 6.53 18.03 -7.49
C THR A 236 6.72 16.57 -7.89
N LEU A 237 7.82 15.96 -7.44
CA LEU A 237 8.02 14.52 -7.41
C LEU A 237 7.67 13.98 -6.02
N VAL A 238 6.79 13.00 -5.94
CA VAL A 238 6.51 12.24 -4.71
C VAL A 238 7.11 10.84 -4.87
N GLN A 239 8.08 10.52 -4.02
CA GLN A 239 8.75 9.22 -3.99
C GLN A 239 8.06 8.29 -3.00
N VAL A 240 7.60 7.14 -3.48
CA VAL A 240 6.93 6.09 -2.69
C VAL A 240 7.66 4.76 -2.83
N GLY A 241 7.94 4.36 -4.07
CA GLY A 241 8.60 3.11 -4.38
C GLY A 241 10.02 3.03 -3.81
N MET A 242 10.40 1.84 -3.36
CA MET A 242 11.71 1.53 -2.76
C MET A 242 12.44 0.42 -3.54
N GLY A 243 12.25 0.37 -4.86
CA GLY A 243 12.94 -0.60 -5.72
C GLY A 243 14.47 -0.48 -5.68
N ARG A 244 14.98 0.72 -5.33
CA ARG A 244 16.39 1.02 -5.01
C ARG A 244 16.43 2.04 -3.88
N GLY A 245 17.42 1.90 -2.97
CA GLY A 245 17.65 2.83 -1.86
C GLY A 245 18.29 4.16 -2.27
N GLU A 246 18.79 4.27 -3.50
CA GLU A 246 19.57 5.41 -4.00
C GLU A 246 19.13 5.81 -5.41
N ALA A 247 19.18 7.12 -5.69
CA ALA A 247 18.96 7.69 -7.01
C ALA A 247 20.01 8.78 -7.30
N THR A 248 20.59 8.75 -8.49
CA THR A 248 21.44 9.86 -8.99
C THR A 248 20.59 10.74 -9.87
N ILE A 249 20.35 11.98 -9.47
CA ILE A 249 19.54 12.96 -10.19
C ILE A 249 20.39 14.08 -10.79
N ASN A 250 19.93 14.64 -11.92
CA ASN A 250 20.44 15.90 -12.42
C ASN A 250 19.84 17.06 -11.62
N THR A 251 20.70 17.86 -10.99
CA THR A 251 20.24 18.98 -10.17
C THR A 251 19.96 20.25 -10.99
N THR A 252 20.33 20.30 -12.26
CA THR A 252 20.06 21.48 -13.11
C THR A 252 18.57 21.75 -13.27
N PRO A 253 17.71 20.77 -13.74
CA PRO A 253 16.28 21.00 -13.81
C PRO A 253 15.66 21.21 -12.41
N LEU A 254 16.16 20.55 -11.37
CA LEU A 254 15.70 20.77 -10.01
C LEU A 254 15.80 22.24 -9.59
N ILE A 255 16.94 22.89 -9.93
CA ILE A 255 17.17 24.30 -9.58
C ILE A 255 16.44 25.23 -10.54
N ILE A 256 16.62 25.04 -11.86
CA ILE A 256 16.08 25.95 -12.87
C ILE A 256 14.56 25.96 -12.89
N ASN A 257 13.93 24.82 -12.74
CA ASN A 257 12.48 24.68 -12.73
C ASN A 257 11.87 24.76 -11.31
N GLN A 258 12.69 25.05 -10.28
CA GLN A 258 12.25 25.17 -8.88
C GLN A 258 11.41 23.97 -8.42
N LEU A 259 11.88 22.74 -8.71
CA LEU A 259 11.17 21.53 -8.41
C LEU A 259 11.18 21.18 -6.93
N SER A 260 10.19 20.39 -6.49
CA SER A 260 10.13 19.81 -5.15
C SER A 260 10.24 18.29 -5.23
N ILE A 261 10.99 17.68 -4.31
CA ILE A 261 11.04 16.24 -4.11
C ILE A 261 10.56 15.94 -2.69
N LYS A 262 9.54 15.08 -2.56
CA LYS A 262 8.94 14.72 -1.28
C LYS A 262 8.91 13.20 -1.15
N GLY A 263 9.18 12.68 0.05
CA GLY A 263 8.92 11.28 0.39
C GLY A 263 7.47 11.10 0.87
N SER A 264 6.90 9.91 0.66
CA SER A 264 5.60 9.53 1.20
C SER A 264 5.64 8.10 1.72
N LYS A 265 5.02 7.86 2.88
CA LYS A 265 4.94 6.55 3.53
C LYS A 265 3.57 6.37 4.16
N SER A 266 2.90 5.23 3.88
CA SER A 266 1.60 4.92 4.49
C SER A 266 0.58 6.07 4.31
N GLY A 267 -0.24 6.36 5.31
CA GLY A 267 -1.21 7.46 5.33
C GLY A 267 -1.94 7.51 6.66
N THR A 268 -3.00 8.31 6.73
CA THR A 268 -3.82 8.51 7.94
C THR A 268 -5.11 7.67 7.89
N LYS A 269 -5.82 7.57 9.02
CA LYS A 269 -7.14 6.93 9.06
C LYS A 269 -8.16 7.67 8.18
N GLU A 270 -8.02 8.98 8.05
CA GLU A 270 -8.85 9.81 7.17
C GLU A 270 -8.60 9.48 5.69
N ASP A 271 -7.35 9.23 5.29
CA ASP A 271 -7.02 8.77 3.95
C ASP A 271 -7.66 7.40 3.66
N LEU A 272 -7.60 6.48 4.63
CA LEU A 272 -8.24 5.17 4.51
C LEU A 272 -9.77 5.27 4.39
N ALA A 273 -10.39 6.15 5.17
CA ALA A 273 -11.82 6.43 5.05
C ALA A 273 -12.16 7.01 3.66
N GLY A 274 -11.31 7.88 3.12
CA GLY A 274 -11.45 8.43 1.76
C GLY A 274 -11.39 7.35 0.67
N ILE A 275 -10.48 6.40 0.79
CA ILE A 275 -10.39 5.24 -0.12
C ILE A 275 -11.65 4.37 -0.02
N TYR A 276 -12.13 4.10 1.19
CA TYR A 276 -13.36 3.32 1.37
C TYR A 276 -14.58 3.97 0.70
N GLU A 277 -14.68 5.30 0.70
CA GLU A 277 -15.74 6.00 -0.02
C GLU A 277 -15.65 5.81 -1.55
N LEU A 278 -14.44 5.84 -2.12
CA LEU A 278 -14.24 5.56 -3.55
C LEU A 278 -14.60 4.10 -3.90
N MET A 279 -14.22 3.15 -3.04
CA MET A 279 -14.55 1.74 -3.20
C MET A 279 -16.06 1.49 -3.03
N ARG A 280 -16.68 2.05 -1.98
CA ARG A 280 -18.12 1.96 -1.72
C ARG A 280 -18.95 2.47 -2.90
N SER A 281 -18.51 3.55 -3.53
CA SER A 281 -19.19 4.10 -4.71
C SER A 281 -19.00 3.28 -5.99
N GLY A 282 -18.21 2.20 -5.97
CA GLY A 282 -17.84 1.39 -7.12
C GLY A 282 -16.90 2.07 -8.13
N LYS A 283 -16.39 3.27 -7.81
CA LYS A 283 -15.50 4.03 -8.71
C LYS A 283 -14.06 3.55 -8.67
N LEU A 284 -13.67 2.85 -7.59
CA LEU A 284 -12.35 2.28 -7.40
C LEU A 284 -12.48 0.79 -7.10
N ASN A 285 -12.10 -0.05 -8.05
CA ASN A 285 -12.13 -1.50 -7.93
C ASN A 285 -10.86 -2.10 -8.55
N PRO A 286 -9.72 -1.99 -7.87
CA PRO A 286 -8.44 -2.46 -8.40
C PRO A 286 -8.40 -3.97 -8.57
N PRO A 287 -7.60 -4.50 -9.53
CA PRO A 287 -7.46 -5.94 -9.73
C PRO A 287 -6.86 -6.64 -8.52
N MET A 288 -7.43 -7.78 -8.14
CA MET A 288 -6.99 -8.62 -7.04
C MET A 288 -6.76 -10.07 -7.50
N ASN A 289 -5.74 -10.68 -6.95
CA ASN A 289 -5.46 -12.11 -7.09
C ASN A 289 -5.82 -12.79 -5.76
N LEU A 290 -7.02 -13.38 -5.68
CA LEU A 290 -7.46 -14.05 -4.46
C LEU A 290 -6.72 -15.38 -4.29
N ILE A 291 -6.24 -15.63 -3.08
CA ILE A 291 -5.53 -16.82 -2.66
C ILE A 291 -6.10 -17.35 -1.33
N SER A 292 -5.81 -18.58 -1.00
CA SER A 292 -6.08 -19.14 0.33
C SER A 292 -4.97 -18.76 1.32
N PHE A 293 -5.25 -18.90 2.62
CA PHE A 293 -4.25 -18.70 3.69
C PHE A 293 -2.98 -19.55 3.49
N ASP A 294 -3.13 -20.80 3.02
CA ASP A 294 -2.00 -21.71 2.84
C ASP A 294 -1.10 -21.31 1.64
N GLU A 295 -1.61 -20.51 0.70
CA GLU A 295 -0.87 -20.02 -0.48
C GLU A 295 -0.09 -18.74 -0.24
N ILE A 296 -0.10 -18.17 0.98
CA ILE A 296 0.65 -16.92 1.30
C ILE A 296 2.13 -17.03 0.93
N PRO A 297 2.88 -18.09 1.28
CA PRO A 297 4.30 -18.19 0.90
C PRO A 297 4.52 -18.19 -0.62
N ASP A 298 3.70 -18.93 -1.36
CA ASP A 298 3.76 -18.99 -2.83
C ASP A 298 3.47 -17.62 -3.46
N ALA A 299 2.56 -16.85 -2.86
CA ALA A 299 2.24 -15.49 -3.32
C ALA A 299 3.42 -14.54 -3.08
N VAL A 300 4.12 -14.65 -1.96
CA VAL A 300 5.36 -13.91 -1.69
C VAL A 300 6.43 -14.23 -2.73
N ASP A 301 6.64 -15.51 -3.04
CA ASP A 301 7.61 -15.95 -4.04
C ASP A 301 7.25 -15.44 -5.45
N LYS A 302 5.97 -15.49 -5.83
CA LYS A 302 5.49 -14.94 -7.11
C LYS A 302 5.67 -13.42 -7.17
N LEU A 303 5.41 -12.72 -6.08
CA LEU A 303 5.60 -11.28 -6.00
C LEU A 303 7.09 -10.91 -6.12
N HIS A 304 7.97 -11.68 -5.49
CA HIS A 304 9.43 -11.54 -5.61
C HIS A 304 9.93 -11.77 -7.04
N ALA A 305 9.36 -12.75 -7.74
CA ALA A 305 9.70 -13.02 -9.14
C ALA A 305 9.25 -11.92 -10.11
N GLY A 306 8.30 -11.07 -9.69
CA GLY A 306 7.79 -9.95 -10.47
C GLY A 306 6.72 -10.31 -11.49
N GLY A 307 6.28 -9.31 -12.27
CA GLY A 307 5.28 -9.49 -13.34
C GLY A 307 3.82 -9.58 -12.87
N VAL A 308 3.57 -9.44 -11.57
CA VAL A 308 2.23 -9.48 -10.99
C VAL A 308 1.47 -8.20 -11.31
N VAL A 309 0.22 -8.34 -11.75
CA VAL A 309 -0.73 -7.23 -11.91
C VAL A 309 -1.74 -7.30 -10.76
N GLY A 310 -1.99 -6.15 -10.13
CA GLY A 310 -2.86 -6.07 -8.96
C GLY A 310 -2.19 -6.52 -7.66
N ARG A 311 -2.97 -7.06 -6.72
CA ARG A 311 -2.52 -7.42 -5.37
C ARG A 311 -2.95 -8.85 -5.03
N PHE A 312 -2.08 -9.62 -4.37
CA PHE A 312 -2.49 -10.88 -3.74
C PHE A 312 -3.22 -10.60 -2.43
N ILE A 313 -4.40 -11.19 -2.28
CA ILE A 313 -5.22 -11.09 -1.06
C ILE A 313 -5.60 -12.49 -0.61
N ALA A 314 -5.12 -12.88 0.56
CA ALA A 314 -5.51 -14.14 1.19
C ALA A 314 -6.86 -14.00 1.88
N THR A 315 -7.76 -14.95 1.64
CA THR A 315 -9.00 -15.15 2.40
C THR A 315 -8.75 -16.12 3.55
N MET A 316 -9.34 -15.81 4.75
CA MET A 316 -9.13 -16.57 5.98
C MET A 316 -10.29 -17.51 6.27
#